data_4b74361b45b9c5ec47e2389aaad4a422
#
_entry.id   4b74361b45b9c5ec47e2389aaad4a422
#
_cell.length_a   1.000
_cell.length_b   1.000
_cell.length_c   1.000
_cell.angle_alpha   90.00
_cell.angle_beta   90.00
_cell.angle_gamma   90.00
#
_symmetry.space_group_name_H-M   'P 1'
#
loop_
_entity.id
_entity.type
_entity.pdbx_description
1 polymer ?
#
loop_
_entity_poly.entity_id
_entity_poly.type
_entity_poly.pdbx_seq_one_letter_code
_entity_poly.pdbx_strand_id
1 'polypeptide(L)'
;TAATQAKGAETDGLAKLARIEMKVDTSYLSAEERQVVNLLNQAALLMSEIYKRQATPDYDRLRAEVAAKNDPKLLEKYDAFYGPWDPIEDNKPFFGNQPKPPGAGFYPADLTKDELDKYIAAHPDQKGALTSPYTVVQRQGDRLVAVPYSQAYKQWLEPAAKLLEQAAGITTNPSLKKFLTLRAKALRTDDYFESELAWMDLKDTPIEVAIGPYEVYTDNLYGRKTAFEAFVTLRDPKESQALDVYKSHLREMEANLPVEEKYKNFKRGFESPISVADQVHGGGDNVPGVQTIAFNLPNDE
;
A
#
# COMPACT_ATOMS: atom_id res chain seq x y z
N THR A 1 -31.94 15.41 -43.02
CA THR A 1 -32.18 14.93 -41.62
C THR A 1 -30.84 14.40 -41.10
N ALA A 2 -30.08 15.26 -40.39
CA ALA A 2 -28.87 14.87 -39.74
C ALA A 2 -29.21 14.07 -38.48
N ALA A 3 -28.76 12.82 -38.43
CA ALA A 3 -28.81 12.01 -37.22
C ALA A 3 -27.80 12.57 -36.21
N THR A 4 -28.31 13.18 -35.16
CA THR A 4 -27.52 13.56 -33.98
C THR A 4 -27.10 12.25 -33.29
N GLN A 5 -25.84 11.85 -33.46
CA GLN A 5 -25.26 10.82 -32.60
C GLN A 5 -25.30 11.36 -31.18
N ALA A 6 -26.09 10.72 -30.34
CA ALA A 6 -26.01 10.89 -28.89
C ALA A 6 -24.61 10.44 -28.48
N LYS A 7 -23.75 11.39 -28.03
CA LYS A 7 -22.56 11.05 -27.28
C LYS A 7 -23.03 10.23 -26.09
N GLY A 8 -22.66 8.94 -26.07
CA GLY A 8 -22.89 8.09 -24.90
C GLY A 8 -22.34 8.81 -23.67
N ALA A 9 -23.15 8.89 -22.63
CA ALA A 9 -22.71 9.40 -21.34
C ALA A 9 -21.48 8.59 -20.94
N GLU A 10 -20.32 9.25 -20.89
CA GLU A 10 -19.07 8.68 -20.42
C GLU A 10 -19.30 8.27 -18.96
N THR A 11 -19.30 6.98 -18.67
CA THR A 11 -19.54 6.50 -17.31
C THR A 11 -18.35 6.91 -16.45
N ASP A 12 -18.62 7.77 -15.48
CA ASP A 12 -17.62 8.20 -14.50
C ASP A 12 -17.31 7.05 -13.55
N GLY A 13 -16.04 6.58 -13.50
CA GLY A 13 -15.63 5.49 -12.63
C GLY A 13 -15.90 5.78 -11.15
N LEU A 14 -15.76 7.04 -10.70
CA LEU A 14 -16.11 7.42 -9.32
C LEU A 14 -17.59 7.19 -9.01
N ALA A 15 -18.49 7.40 -9.99
CA ALA A 15 -19.92 7.15 -9.83
C ALA A 15 -20.28 5.66 -9.69
N LYS A 16 -19.36 4.75 -10.05
CA LYS A 16 -19.52 3.30 -9.86
C LYS A 16 -19.17 2.83 -8.46
N LEU A 17 -18.49 3.67 -7.66
CA LEU A 17 -18.09 3.36 -6.29
C LEU A 17 -19.19 3.74 -5.32
N ALA A 18 -19.61 2.79 -4.47
CA ALA A 18 -20.53 3.06 -3.38
C ALA A 18 -19.78 3.73 -2.23
N ARG A 19 -20.34 4.84 -1.72
CA ARG A 19 -19.87 5.44 -0.46
C ARG A 19 -20.51 4.68 0.69
N ILE A 20 -19.70 3.99 1.47
CA ILE A 20 -20.13 3.22 2.63
C ILE A 20 -19.52 3.86 3.86
N GLU A 21 -20.35 4.16 4.86
CA GLU A 21 -19.88 4.54 6.18
C GLU A 21 -19.45 3.26 6.92
N MET A 22 -18.15 3.10 7.12
CA MET A 22 -17.61 1.97 7.89
C MET A 22 -17.67 2.32 9.38
N LYS A 23 -18.43 1.54 10.14
CA LYS A 23 -18.55 1.66 11.60
C LYS A 23 -17.95 0.44 12.24
N VAL A 24 -16.82 0.62 12.90
CA VAL A 24 -16.18 -0.41 13.68
C VAL A 24 -16.52 -0.21 15.15
N ASP A 25 -16.93 -1.27 15.85
CA ASP A 25 -17.14 -1.20 17.29
C ASP A 25 -15.80 -1.13 18.00
N THR A 26 -15.52 0.02 18.59
CA THR A 26 -14.33 0.27 19.41
C THR A 26 -14.64 0.39 20.89
N SER A 27 -15.88 0.09 21.30
CA SER A 27 -16.33 0.28 22.68
C SER A 27 -15.60 -0.58 23.70
N TYR A 28 -15.15 -1.76 23.27
CA TYR A 28 -14.43 -2.73 24.11
C TYR A 28 -12.94 -2.40 24.30
N LEU A 29 -12.39 -1.47 23.51
CA LEU A 29 -10.99 -1.05 23.66
C LEU A 29 -10.78 -0.29 24.95
N SER A 30 -9.67 -0.51 25.61
CA SER A 30 -9.19 0.31 26.72
C SER A 30 -8.88 1.74 26.27
N ALA A 31 -8.72 2.66 27.21
CA ALA A 31 -8.32 4.04 26.88
C ALA A 31 -6.93 4.10 26.24
N GLU A 32 -6.03 3.20 26.66
CA GLU A 32 -4.69 3.02 26.10
C GLU A 32 -4.77 2.58 24.62
N GLU A 33 -5.52 1.49 24.35
CA GLU A 33 -5.66 0.95 23.01
C GLU A 33 -6.30 1.95 22.05
N ARG A 34 -7.29 2.73 22.50
CA ARG A 34 -7.86 3.82 21.68
C ARG A 34 -6.83 4.90 21.34
N GLN A 35 -5.94 5.25 22.28
CA GLN A 35 -4.88 6.22 21.98
C GLN A 35 -3.88 5.63 20.96
N VAL A 36 -3.51 4.36 21.09
CA VAL A 36 -2.66 3.67 20.13
C VAL A 36 -3.28 3.68 18.74
N VAL A 37 -4.55 3.25 18.61
CA VAL A 37 -5.28 3.26 17.32
C VAL A 37 -5.30 4.66 16.70
N ASN A 38 -5.54 5.71 17.50
CA ASN A 38 -5.55 7.09 16.98
C ASN A 38 -4.18 7.54 16.45
N LEU A 39 -3.08 7.13 17.07
CA LEU A 39 -1.73 7.39 16.58
C LEU A 39 -1.44 6.61 15.29
N LEU A 40 -1.87 5.35 15.23
CA LEU A 40 -1.73 4.53 14.03
C LEU A 40 -2.53 5.07 12.85
N ASN A 41 -3.74 5.58 13.09
CA ASN A 41 -4.54 6.25 12.05
C ASN A 41 -3.83 7.49 11.50
N GLN A 42 -3.20 8.29 12.36
CA GLN A 42 -2.40 9.44 11.92
C GLN A 42 -1.19 9.00 11.09
N ALA A 43 -0.52 7.91 11.49
CA ALA A 43 0.60 7.36 10.71
C ALA A 43 0.13 6.81 9.35
N ALA A 44 -1.04 6.17 9.29
CA ALA A 44 -1.64 5.67 8.06
C ALA A 44 -1.96 6.79 7.05
N LEU A 45 -2.41 7.96 7.53
CA LEU A 45 -2.61 9.14 6.67
C LEU A 45 -1.31 9.59 5.98
N LEU A 46 -0.17 9.48 6.68
CA LEU A 46 1.12 9.81 6.09
C LEU A 46 1.55 8.81 5.00
N MET A 47 1.14 7.55 5.10
CA MET A 47 1.34 6.58 4.01
C MET A 47 0.56 6.98 2.76
N SER A 48 -0.66 7.53 2.92
CA SER A 48 -1.42 8.09 1.79
C SER A 48 -0.69 9.27 1.13
N GLU A 49 -0.07 10.14 1.93
CA GLU A 49 0.70 11.27 1.38
C GLU A 49 1.91 10.80 0.56
N ILE A 50 2.57 9.72 0.96
CA ILE A 50 3.64 9.11 0.18
C ILE A 50 3.07 8.48 -1.09
N TYR A 51 2.03 7.65 -0.95
CA TYR A 51 1.49 6.91 -2.08
C TYR A 51 0.93 7.80 -3.19
N LYS A 52 0.32 8.94 -2.87
CA LYS A 52 -0.09 9.95 -3.87
C LYS A 52 1.04 10.28 -4.85
N ARG A 53 2.27 10.36 -4.35
CA ARG A 53 3.47 10.68 -5.14
C ARG A 53 4.13 9.46 -5.78
N GLN A 54 3.87 8.28 -5.23
CA GLN A 54 4.22 7.00 -5.86
C GLN A 54 3.28 6.66 -7.02
N ALA A 55 1.97 6.92 -6.84
CA ALA A 55 0.96 6.66 -7.87
C ALA A 55 1.01 7.66 -9.04
N THR A 56 1.32 8.93 -8.73
CA THR A 56 1.23 10.03 -9.70
C THR A 56 2.47 10.92 -9.64
N PRO A 57 3.31 10.91 -10.69
CA PRO A 57 4.38 11.90 -10.83
C PRO A 57 3.82 13.31 -10.76
N ASP A 58 4.54 14.24 -10.14
CA ASP A 58 4.13 15.65 -10.02
C ASP A 58 2.73 15.85 -9.39
N TYR A 59 2.32 14.94 -8.49
CA TYR A 59 0.98 14.94 -7.87
C TYR A 59 0.53 16.34 -7.41
N ASP A 60 1.39 17.05 -6.66
CA ASP A 60 1.03 18.34 -6.07
C ASP A 60 0.81 19.43 -7.13
N ARG A 61 1.63 19.46 -8.18
CA ARG A 61 1.48 20.39 -9.29
C ARG A 61 0.19 20.14 -10.06
N LEU A 62 -0.06 18.87 -10.42
CA LEU A 62 -1.28 18.49 -11.13
C LEU A 62 -2.54 18.77 -10.30
N ARG A 63 -2.49 18.49 -8.99
CA ARG A 63 -3.59 18.82 -8.08
C ARG A 63 -3.90 20.31 -8.05
N ALA A 64 -2.87 21.15 -8.02
CA ALA A 64 -3.06 22.60 -8.06
C ALA A 64 -3.69 23.06 -9.38
N GLU A 65 -3.30 22.47 -10.51
CA GLU A 65 -3.90 22.76 -11.82
C GLU A 65 -5.38 22.32 -11.87
N VAL A 66 -5.73 21.18 -11.28
CA VAL A 66 -7.11 20.71 -11.16
C VAL A 66 -7.91 21.67 -10.29
N ALA A 67 -7.40 22.06 -9.13
CA ALA A 67 -8.06 23.00 -8.21
C ALA A 67 -8.33 24.36 -8.87
N ALA A 68 -7.40 24.82 -9.72
CA ALA A 68 -7.55 26.10 -10.47
C ALA A 68 -8.69 26.06 -11.51
N LYS A 69 -9.26 24.88 -11.83
CA LYS A 69 -10.45 24.78 -12.70
C LYS A 69 -11.72 25.18 -12.01
N ASN A 70 -11.71 25.34 -10.67
CA ASN A 70 -12.90 25.65 -9.85
C ASN A 70 -14.07 24.67 -10.07
N ASP A 71 -13.75 23.40 -10.35
CA ASP A 71 -14.70 22.30 -10.47
C ASP A 71 -14.55 21.36 -9.26
N PRO A 72 -15.46 21.42 -8.28
CA PRO A 72 -15.39 20.58 -7.09
C PRO A 72 -15.48 19.08 -7.37
N LYS A 73 -16.22 18.67 -8.41
CA LYS A 73 -16.35 17.25 -8.78
C LYS A 73 -15.07 16.71 -9.39
N LEU A 74 -14.42 17.52 -10.22
CA LEU A 74 -13.13 17.16 -10.79
C LEU A 74 -12.06 17.04 -9.70
N LEU A 75 -12.03 17.97 -8.75
CA LEU A 75 -11.10 17.93 -7.62
C LEU A 75 -11.37 16.71 -6.71
N GLU A 76 -12.64 16.45 -6.40
CA GLU A 76 -13.05 15.26 -5.65
C GLU A 76 -12.60 13.96 -6.33
N LYS A 77 -12.78 13.85 -7.63
CA LYS A 77 -12.34 12.68 -8.41
C LYS A 77 -10.82 12.53 -8.37
N TYR A 78 -10.09 13.63 -8.54
CA TYR A 78 -8.63 13.63 -8.45
C TYR A 78 -8.13 13.16 -7.08
N ASP A 79 -8.73 13.68 -6.02
CA ASP A 79 -8.37 13.32 -4.64
C ASP A 79 -8.76 11.87 -4.31
N ALA A 80 -9.87 11.37 -4.85
CA ALA A 80 -10.31 9.98 -4.63
C ALA A 80 -9.42 8.95 -5.34
N PHE A 81 -8.86 9.29 -6.50
CA PHE A 81 -8.04 8.38 -7.30
C PHE A 81 -6.53 8.66 -7.21
N TYR A 82 -6.16 9.63 -6.39
CA TYR A 82 -4.76 10.05 -6.19
C TYR A 82 -4.04 10.42 -7.49
N GLY A 83 -4.77 11.03 -8.43
CA GLY A 83 -4.21 11.46 -9.70
C GLY A 83 -5.24 11.67 -10.80
N PRO A 84 -4.79 11.99 -12.02
CA PRO A 84 -5.66 12.35 -13.14
C PRO A 84 -6.17 11.15 -13.94
N TRP A 85 -5.97 9.92 -13.47
CA TRP A 85 -6.38 8.69 -14.16
C TRP A 85 -7.43 7.93 -13.37
N ASP A 86 -8.37 7.33 -14.09
CA ASP A 86 -9.49 6.58 -13.51
C ASP A 86 -9.13 5.08 -13.44
N PRO A 87 -8.81 4.53 -12.26
CA PRO A 87 -8.42 3.13 -12.13
C PRO A 87 -9.58 2.15 -12.42
N ILE A 88 -10.82 2.61 -12.38
CA ILE A 88 -12.01 1.81 -12.70
C ILE A 88 -12.22 1.70 -14.22
N GLU A 89 -11.67 2.66 -14.97
CA GLU A 89 -11.74 2.75 -16.43
C GLU A 89 -10.34 2.57 -17.06
N ASP A 90 -9.61 1.54 -16.64
CA ASP A 90 -8.28 1.16 -17.18
C ASP A 90 -7.25 2.30 -17.20
N ASN A 91 -7.25 3.12 -16.15
CA ASN A 91 -6.40 4.32 -16.03
C ASN A 91 -6.61 5.34 -17.15
N LYS A 92 -7.85 5.46 -17.68
CA LYS A 92 -8.20 6.51 -18.64
C LYS A 92 -7.99 7.88 -18.02
N PRO A 93 -7.26 8.80 -18.68
CA PRO A 93 -7.09 10.15 -18.16
C PRO A 93 -8.41 10.92 -18.20
N PHE A 94 -8.79 11.53 -17.09
CA PHE A 94 -9.93 12.45 -16.99
C PHE A 94 -9.50 13.91 -16.83
N PHE A 95 -8.21 14.14 -16.59
CA PHE A 95 -7.60 15.47 -16.63
C PHE A 95 -6.28 15.40 -17.40
N GLY A 96 -6.11 16.32 -18.37
CA GLY A 96 -5.06 16.19 -19.37
C GLY A 96 -5.36 15.05 -20.37
N ASN A 97 -4.34 14.68 -21.15
CA ASN A 97 -4.46 13.65 -22.19
C ASN A 97 -3.30 12.65 -22.18
N GLN A 98 -2.42 12.74 -21.17
CA GLN A 98 -1.26 11.87 -21.08
C GLN A 98 -1.68 10.52 -20.43
N PRO A 99 -1.22 9.39 -20.98
CA PRO A 99 -1.42 8.09 -20.34
C PRO A 99 -0.65 8.04 -19.01
N LYS A 100 -1.10 7.18 -18.11
CA LYS A 100 -0.38 6.93 -16.85
C LYS A 100 1.00 6.33 -17.18
N PRO A 101 2.09 6.92 -16.70
CA PRO A 101 3.42 6.35 -16.92
C PRO A 101 3.53 4.95 -16.32
N PRO A 102 4.11 3.96 -17.04
CA PRO A 102 4.26 2.59 -16.51
C PRO A 102 5.01 2.53 -15.17
N GLY A 103 6.03 3.39 -15.01
CA GLY A 103 6.81 3.48 -13.79
C GLY A 103 6.17 4.32 -12.68
N ALA A 104 4.97 4.85 -12.92
CA ALA A 104 4.27 5.76 -11.99
C ALA A 104 5.23 6.84 -11.44
N GLY A 105 5.20 7.13 -10.15
CA GLY A 105 6.13 8.07 -9.50
C GLY A 105 7.44 7.45 -8.99
N PHE A 106 7.68 6.16 -9.27
CA PHE A 106 8.91 5.48 -8.86
C PHE A 106 10.09 5.74 -9.80
N TYR A 107 9.81 6.14 -11.03
CA TYR A 107 10.80 6.38 -12.08
C TYR A 107 10.52 7.69 -12.80
N PRO A 108 11.50 8.25 -13.55
CA PRO A 108 11.22 9.31 -14.49
C PRO A 108 10.08 8.91 -15.43
N ALA A 109 9.13 9.82 -15.65
CA ALA A 109 7.90 9.52 -16.41
C ALA A 109 8.16 9.08 -17.86
N ASP A 110 9.30 9.48 -18.42
CA ASP A 110 9.77 9.16 -19.76
C ASP A 110 10.65 7.90 -19.84
N LEU A 111 11.01 7.30 -18.69
CA LEU A 111 11.90 6.14 -18.65
C LEU A 111 11.20 4.91 -19.22
N THR A 112 11.87 4.25 -20.17
CA THR A 112 11.43 2.97 -20.70
C THR A 112 12.18 1.80 -20.06
N LYS A 113 11.56 0.61 -20.10
CA LYS A 113 12.21 -0.62 -19.61
C LYS A 113 13.51 -0.89 -20.35
N ASP A 114 13.53 -0.73 -21.68
CA ASP A 114 14.74 -0.95 -22.51
C ASP A 114 15.86 0.02 -22.15
N GLU A 115 15.53 1.28 -21.85
CA GLU A 115 16.53 2.25 -21.40
C GLU A 115 17.12 1.87 -20.04
N LEU A 116 16.27 1.46 -19.08
CA LEU A 116 16.72 0.99 -17.79
C LEU A 116 17.60 -0.25 -17.89
N ASP A 117 17.20 -1.23 -18.71
CA ASP A 117 17.98 -2.46 -18.94
C ASP A 117 19.37 -2.15 -19.56
N LYS A 118 19.42 -1.26 -20.54
CA LYS A 118 20.68 -0.81 -21.16
C LYS A 118 21.55 -0.04 -20.17
N TYR A 119 20.94 0.82 -19.35
CA TYR A 119 21.67 1.56 -18.33
C TYR A 119 22.27 0.62 -17.29
N ILE A 120 21.50 -0.35 -16.79
CA ILE A 120 21.98 -1.37 -15.83
C ILE A 120 23.10 -2.22 -16.45
N ALA A 121 22.99 -2.60 -17.72
CA ALA A 121 24.05 -3.35 -18.41
C ALA A 121 25.36 -2.56 -18.51
N ALA A 122 25.28 -1.24 -18.69
CA ALA A 122 26.44 -0.35 -18.73
C ALA A 122 26.97 0.01 -17.31
N HIS A 123 26.14 -0.12 -16.26
CA HIS A 123 26.47 0.22 -14.88
C HIS A 123 26.07 -0.93 -13.92
N PRO A 124 26.70 -2.11 -14.02
CA PRO A 124 26.28 -3.30 -13.26
C PRO A 124 26.41 -3.13 -11.73
N ASP A 125 27.28 -2.26 -11.28
CA ASP A 125 27.46 -1.88 -9.88
C ASP A 125 26.24 -1.15 -9.29
N GLN A 126 25.43 -0.47 -10.13
CA GLN A 126 24.24 0.24 -9.72
C GLN A 126 22.96 -0.62 -9.77
N LYS A 127 23.03 -1.82 -10.35
CA LYS A 127 21.87 -2.69 -10.52
C LYS A 127 21.08 -2.87 -9.22
N GLY A 128 21.77 -3.24 -8.14
CA GLY A 128 21.12 -3.49 -6.85
C GLY A 128 20.32 -2.28 -6.35
N ALA A 129 20.91 -1.08 -6.42
CA ALA A 129 20.24 0.13 -5.99
C ALA A 129 19.07 0.54 -6.90
N LEU A 130 19.26 0.45 -8.23
CA LEU A 130 18.22 0.83 -9.20
C LEU A 130 17.01 -0.12 -9.18
N THR A 131 17.23 -1.41 -8.88
CA THR A 131 16.18 -2.43 -8.82
C THR A 131 15.72 -2.75 -7.40
N SER A 132 16.26 -2.06 -6.38
CA SER A 132 15.80 -2.20 -5.00
C SER A 132 14.30 -1.89 -4.89
N PRO A 133 13.53 -2.66 -4.11
CA PRO A 133 12.11 -2.36 -3.87
C PRO A 133 11.88 -1.04 -3.12
N TYR A 134 12.90 -0.51 -2.46
CA TYR A 134 12.82 0.63 -1.54
C TYR A 134 13.59 1.86 -2.05
N THR A 135 13.63 2.06 -3.36
CA THR A 135 14.25 3.25 -3.96
C THR A 135 13.39 3.87 -5.05
N VAL A 136 13.44 5.20 -5.15
CA VAL A 136 12.95 5.95 -6.30
C VAL A 136 14.11 6.17 -7.26
N VAL A 137 13.89 5.95 -8.55
CA VAL A 137 14.87 6.26 -9.59
C VAL A 137 14.64 7.67 -10.09
N GLN A 138 15.68 8.49 -10.08
CA GLN A 138 15.65 9.87 -10.55
C GLN A 138 16.65 10.06 -11.69
N ARG A 139 16.36 11.01 -12.59
CA ARG A 139 17.27 11.41 -13.66
C ARG A 139 18.09 12.62 -13.21
N GLN A 140 19.40 12.51 -13.27
CA GLN A 140 20.37 13.61 -13.03
C GLN A 140 21.27 13.76 -14.26
N GLY A 141 20.87 14.65 -15.19
CA GLY A 141 21.46 14.71 -16.53
C GLY A 141 21.28 13.37 -17.24
N ASP A 142 22.35 12.79 -17.73
CA ASP A 142 22.35 11.50 -18.43
C ASP A 142 22.42 10.28 -17.48
N ARG A 143 22.44 10.51 -16.17
CA ARG A 143 22.54 9.42 -15.17
C ARG A 143 21.20 9.12 -14.53
N LEU A 144 20.98 7.82 -14.24
CA LEU A 144 19.93 7.37 -13.35
C LEU A 144 20.52 7.20 -11.94
N VAL A 145 19.81 7.72 -10.95
CA VAL A 145 20.23 7.70 -9.55
C VAL A 145 19.10 7.08 -8.71
N ALA A 146 19.42 6.07 -7.92
CA ALA A 146 18.51 5.48 -6.96
C ALA A 146 18.55 6.27 -5.65
N VAL A 147 17.41 6.77 -5.21
CA VAL A 147 17.23 7.48 -3.94
C VAL A 147 16.46 6.59 -2.98
N PRO A 148 17.02 6.19 -1.82
CA PRO A 148 16.31 5.39 -0.82
C PRO A 148 14.99 6.04 -0.37
N TYR A 149 13.96 5.23 -0.11
CA TYR A 149 12.66 5.75 0.35
C TYR A 149 12.76 6.57 1.63
N SER A 150 13.61 6.16 2.56
CA SER A 150 13.90 6.89 3.80
C SER A 150 14.41 8.32 3.56
N GLN A 151 15.00 8.59 2.40
CA GLN A 151 15.43 9.93 1.98
C GLN A 151 14.36 10.62 1.10
N ALA A 152 13.86 9.92 0.09
CA ALA A 152 12.88 10.47 -0.86
C ALA A 152 11.59 10.93 -0.17
N TYR A 153 11.14 10.17 0.82
CA TYR A 153 9.89 10.41 1.55
C TYR A 153 10.09 10.83 3.01
N LYS A 154 11.29 11.27 3.36
CA LYS A 154 11.68 11.62 4.75
C LYS A 154 10.69 12.55 5.45
N GLN A 155 10.14 13.52 4.73
CA GLN A 155 9.20 14.50 5.30
C GLN A 155 7.91 13.87 5.87
N TRP A 156 7.51 12.69 5.39
CA TRP A 156 6.36 11.93 5.89
C TRP A 156 6.77 10.74 6.74
N LEU A 157 7.89 10.06 6.40
CA LEU A 157 8.36 8.89 7.14
C LEU A 157 8.86 9.24 8.53
N GLU A 158 9.52 10.38 8.71
CA GLU A 158 10.00 10.79 10.03
C GLU A 158 8.84 11.11 11.01
N PRO A 159 7.79 11.88 10.64
CA PRO A 159 6.61 12.02 11.48
C PRO A 159 5.88 10.69 11.73
N ALA A 160 5.76 9.82 10.72
CA ALA A 160 5.13 8.50 10.88
C ALA A 160 5.90 7.64 11.90
N ALA A 161 7.22 7.58 11.78
CA ALA A 161 8.07 6.86 12.74
C ALA A 161 7.90 7.38 14.17
N LYS A 162 7.81 8.70 14.37
CA LYS A 162 7.54 9.30 15.69
C LYS A 162 6.17 8.90 16.25
N LEU A 163 5.14 8.83 15.40
CA LEU A 163 3.81 8.36 15.82
C LEU A 163 3.83 6.90 16.25
N LEU A 164 4.57 6.04 15.54
CA LEU A 164 4.76 4.63 15.92
C LEU A 164 5.54 4.51 17.24
N GLU A 165 6.57 5.33 17.45
CA GLU A 165 7.33 5.38 18.72
C GLU A 165 6.45 5.84 19.89
N GLN A 166 5.60 6.84 19.68
CA GLN A 166 4.62 7.28 20.69
C GLN A 166 3.62 6.16 21.02
N ALA A 167 3.09 5.47 20.01
CA ALA A 167 2.21 4.33 20.20
C ALA A 167 2.92 3.19 20.97
N ALA A 168 4.18 2.90 20.62
CA ALA A 168 5.01 1.94 21.33
C ALA A 168 5.29 2.33 22.80
N GLY A 169 5.35 3.64 23.09
CA GLY A 169 5.52 4.18 24.46
C GLY A 169 4.26 4.06 25.30
N ILE A 170 3.08 4.04 24.67
CA ILE A 170 1.77 3.96 25.35
C ILE A 170 1.38 2.50 25.58
N THR A 171 1.52 1.64 24.54
CA THR A 171 1.02 0.27 24.65
C THR A 171 1.73 -0.55 25.74
N THR A 172 0.96 -1.25 26.54
CA THR A 172 1.46 -2.23 27.53
C THR A 172 1.66 -3.62 26.93
N ASN A 173 1.16 -3.87 25.71
CA ASN A 173 1.38 -5.14 25.03
C ASN A 173 2.82 -5.24 24.51
N PRO A 174 3.63 -6.22 24.96
CA PRO A 174 5.05 -6.28 24.63
C PRO A 174 5.33 -6.62 23.17
N SER A 175 4.47 -7.44 22.51
CA SER A 175 4.64 -7.79 21.11
C SER A 175 4.32 -6.62 20.19
N LEU A 176 3.25 -5.88 20.47
CA LEU A 176 2.90 -4.67 19.72
C LEU A 176 3.96 -3.58 19.92
N LYS A 177 4.45 -3.37 21.15
CA LYS A 177 5.54 -2.44 21.43
C LYS A 177 6.79 -2.77 20.64
N LYS A 178 7.20 -4.05 20.62
CA LYS A 178 8.38 -4.51 19.86
C LYS A 178 8.20 -4.21 18.37
N PHE A 179 7.06 -4.60 17.79
CA PHE A 179 6.77 -4.37 16.38
C PHE A 179 6.81 -2.87 16.04
N LEU A 180 6.09 -2.02 16.74
CA LEU A 180 6.00 -0.59 16.46
C LEU A 180 7.38 0.10 16.58
N THR A 181 8.20 -0.30 17.55
CA THR A 181 9.57 0.22 17.72
C THR A 181 10.45 -0.15 16.52
N LEU A 182 10.41 -1.41 16.10
CA LEU A 182 11.20 -1.89 14.97
C LEU A 182 10.69 -1.29 13.64
N ARG A 183 9.38 -1.16 13.46
CA ARG A 183 8.80 -0.55 12.27
C ARG A 183 9.15 0.94 12.17
N ALA A 184 9.16 1.67 13.27
CA ALA A 184 9.62 3.06 13.30
C ALA A 184 11.09 3.19 12.86
N LYS A 185 11.96 2.25 13.27
CA LYS A 185 13.33 2.17 12.80
C LYS A 185 13.39 1.86 11.31
N ALA A 186 12.61 0.87 10.84
CA ALA A 186 12.57 0.46 9.44
C ALA A 186 12.17 1.61 8.49
N LEU A 187 11.19 2.44 8.86
CA LEU A 187 10.80 3.64 8.10
C LEU A 187 11.95 4.65 7.91
N ARG A 188 12.97 4.62 8.76
CA ARG A 188 14.14 5.50 8.66
C ARG A 188 15.36 4.89 7.97
N THR A 189 15.37 3.56 7.82
CA THR A 189 16.57 2.82 7.37
C THR A 189 16.35 2.02 6.10
N ASP A 190 15.08 1.87 5.66
CA ASP A 190 14.65 0.98 4.57
C ASP A 190 14.96 -0.51 4.83
N ASP A 191 15.25 -0.88 6.08
CA ASP A 191 15.48 -2.27 6.51
C ASP A 191 14.25 -2.75 7.31
N TYR A 192 13.40 -3.52 6.65
CA TYR A 192 12.09 -3.94 7.17
C TYR A 192 12.10 -5.32 7.82
N PHE A 193 13.09 -6.18 7.54
CA PHE A 193 13.07 -7.60 7.89
C PHE A 193 12.77 -7.88 9.37
N GLU A 194 13.50 -7.26 10.29
CA GLU A 194 13.29 -7.46 11.73
C GLU A 194 11.88 -7.03 12.19
N SER A 195 11.32 -6.01 11.55
CA SER A 195 9.97 -5.57 11.87
C SER A 195 8.89 -6.48 11.28
N GLU A 196 9.16 -7.16 10.15
CA GLU A 196 8.25 -8.18 9.62
C GLU A 196 8.19 -9.40 10.56
N LEU A 197 9.33 -9.87 11.03
CA LEU A 197 9.36 -10.94 12.04
C LEU A 197 8.58 -10.56 13.31
N ALA A 198 8.75 -9.31 13.78
CA ALA A 198 8.02 -8.84 14.95
C ALA A 198 6.51 -8.71 14.70
N TRP A 199 6.09 -8.39 13.46
CA TRP A 199 4.68 -8.37 13.06
C TRP A 199 4.06 -9.78 13.09
N MET A 200 4.78 -10.79 12.61
CA MET A 200 4.34 -12.18 12.67
C MET A 200 4.20 -12.69 14.11
N ASP A 201 4.98 -12.14 15.05
CA ASP A 201 4.95 -12.48 16.47
C ASP A 201 3.82 -11.77 17.27
N LEU A 202 2.97 -10.93 16.60
CA LEU A 202 1.91 -10.19 17.28
C LEU A 202 0.90 -11.12 17.95
N LYS A 203 0.69 -10.93 19.25
CA LYS A 203 -0.24 -11.72 20.06
C LYS A 203 -0.81 -10.92 21.22
N ASP A 204 -1.92 -11.41 21.75
CA ASP A 204 -2.57 -10.88 22.95
C ASP A 204 -2.93 -9.39 22.84
N THR A 205 -3.25 -8.92 21.64
CA THR A 205 -3.70 -7.56 21.34
C THR A 205 -4.85 -7.61 20.34
N PRO A 206 -5.90 -6.79 20.51
CA PRO A 206 -6.94 -6.64 19.49
C PRO A 206 -6.43 -5.84 18.27
N ILE A 207 -5.37 -5.05 18.45
CA ILE A 207 -4.85 -4.19 17.40
C ILE A 207 -3.93 -4.99 16.49
N GLU A 208 -4.25 -4.99 15.20
CA GLU A 208 -3.38 -5.50 14.16
C GLU A 208 -3.14 -4.38 13.15
N VAL A 209 -1.88 -4.07 12.87
CA VAL A 209 -1.52 -3.01 11.94
C VAL A 209 -0.43 -3.48 10.99
N ALA A 210 -0.72 -3.42 9.69
CA ALA A 210 0.29 -3.48 8.64
C ALA A 210 0.53 -2.04 8.16
N ILE A 211 1.77 -1.60 8.15
CA ILE A 211 2.15 -0.24 7.73
C ILE A 211 3.57 -0.26 7.15
N GLY A 212 3.71 0.12 5.90
CA GLY A 212 4.99 0.12 5.20
C GLY A 212 4.85 -0.04 3.69
N PRO A 213 5.97 -0.27 2.98
CA PRO A 213 5.99 -0.52 1.54
C PRO A 213 5.89 -2.02 1.27
N TYR A 214 4.80 -2.49 0.66
CA TYR A 214 4.53 -3.91 0.49
C TYR A 214 4.32 -4.31 -0.98
N GLU A 215 3.33 -3.72 -1.67
CA GLU A 215 2.84 -4.23 -2.93
C GLU A 215 3.49 -3.56 -4.14
N VAL A 216 3.70 -4.34 -5.22
CA VAL A 216 4.42 -3.90 -6.42
C VAL A 216 3.49 -3.58 -7.61
N TYR A 217 2.17 -3.67 -7.43
CA TYR A 217 1.20 -3.54 -8.53
C TYR A 217 1.18 -2.15 -9.19
N THR A 218 1.66 -1.13 -8.51
CA THR A 218 1.75 0.23 -9.05
C THR A 218 2.95 0.40 -10.00
N ASP A 219 4.02 -0.42 -9.85
CA ASP A 219 5.17 -0.45 -10.75
C ASP A 219 4.92 -1.36 -11.97
N ASN A 220 4.31 -0.80 -13.01
CA ASN A 220 4.11 -1.51 -14.28
C ASN A 220 5.32 -1.44 -15.21
N LEU A 221 6.41 -0.76 -14.83
CA LEU A 221 7.64 -0.69 -15.62
C LEU A 221 8.53 -1.91 -15.38
N TYR A 222 8.76 -2.24 -14.11
CA TYR A 222 9.72 -3.28 -13.70
C TYR A 222 9.16 -4.29 -12.69
N GLY A 223 8.01 -3.98 -12.05
CA GLY A 223 7.37 -4.84 -11.05
C GLY A 223 8.22 -5.05 -9.79
N ARG A 224 8.98 -4.05 -9.38
CA ARG A 224 9.95 -4.14 -8.27
C ARG A 224 9.74 -3.14 -7.17
N LYS A 225 9.25 -1.94 -7.48
CA LYS A 225 9.09 -0.86 -6.51
C LYS A 225 7.83 -1.09 -5.68
N THR A 226 7.99 -1.05 -4.37
CA THR A 226 6.89 -1.26 -3.43
C THR A 226 6.18 0.03 -3.09
N ALA A 227 4.86 -0.03 -3.08
CA ALA A 227 4.00 1.08 -2.70
C ALA A 227 3.78 1.10 -1.18
N PHE A 228 3.75 2.30 -0.59
CA PHE A 228 3.37 2.46 0.80
C PHE A 228 1.88 2.28 1.00
N GLU A 229 1.53 1.47 1.99
CA GLU A 229 0.16 1.25 2.41
C GLU A 229 0.06 1.10 3.93
N ALA A 230 -1.15 1.17 4.43
CA ALA A 230 -1.45 0.91 5.83
C ALA A 230 -2.84 0.30 5.99
N PHE A 231 -2.92 -0.69 6.88
CA PHE A 231 -4.15 -1.27 7.39
C PHE A 231 -4.12 -1.15 8.90
N VAL A 232 -4.99 -0.32 9.47
CA VAL A 232 -5.22 -0.27 10.92
C VAL A 232 -6.48 -1.04 11.20
N THR A 233 -6.34 -2.21 11.82
CA THR A 233 -7.42 -3.17 11.99
C THR A 233 -7.56 -3.61 13.44
N LEU A 234 -8.77 -4.07 13.79
CA LEU A 234 -9.08 -4.69 15.07
C LEU A 234 -9.53 -6.13 14.82
N ARG A 235 -8.85 -7.08 15.45
CA ARG A 235 -9.17 -8.50 15.31
C ARG A 235 -10.58 -8.78 15.83
N ASP A 236 -11.36 -9.51 15.04
CA ASP A 236 -12.61 -10.12 15.48
C ASP A 236 -12.35 -11.56 15.97
N PRO A 237 -12.36 -11.80 17.30
CA PRO A 237 -12.08 -13.14 17.83
C PRO A 237 -13.14 -14.17 17.43
N LYS A 238 -14.40 -13.73 17.30
CA LYS A 238 -15.53 -14.61 17.00
C LYS A 238 -15.47 -15.09 15.55
N GLU A 239 -15.31 -14.15 14.62
CA GLU A 239 -15.19 -14.47 13.19
C GLU A 239 -13.86 -15.21 12.91
N SER A 240 -12.78 -14.85 13.59
CA SER A 240 -11.50 -15.58 13.50
C SER A 240 -11.62 -17.03 13.97
N GLN A 241 -12.38 -17.30 15.03
CA GLN A 241 -12.64 -18.67 15.51
C GLN A 241 -13.42 -19.49 14.47
N ALA A 242 -14.32 -18.87 13.72
CA ALA A 242 -15.05 -19.56 12.64
C ALA A 242 -14.10 -20.11 11.55
N LEU A 243 -12.92 -19.51 11.38
CA LEU A 243 -11.88 -19.96 10.45
C LEU A 243 -11.11 -21.20 10.95
N ASP A 244 -11.18 -21.55 12.23
CA ASP A 244 -10.47 -22.72 12.78
C ASP A 244 -10.95 -24.03 12.16
N VAL A 245 -12.20 -24.08 11.72
CA VAL A 245 -12.74 -25.21 10.93
C VAL A 245 -11.91 -25.41 9.66
N TYR A 246 -11.61 -24.33 8.92
CA TYR A 246 -10.81 -24.39 7.70
C TYR A 246 -9.35 -24.76 7.99
N LYS A 247 -8.78 -24.25 9.09
CA LYS A 247 -7.42 -24.58 9.51
C LYS A 247 -7.25 -26.08 9.71
N SER A 248 -8.23 -26.73 10.32
CA SER A 248 -8.22 -28.19 10.55
C SER A 248 -8.21 -29.00 9.26
N HIS A 249 -8.67 -28.43 8.13
CA HIS A 249 -8.75 -29.07 6.82
C HIS A 249 -7.64 -28.64 5.84
N LEU A 250 -6.73 -27.75 6.22
CA LEU A 250 -5.72 -27.21 5.29
C LEU A 250 -4.88 -28.32 4.65
N ARG A 251 -4.56 -29.39 5.40
CA ARG A 251 -3.80 -30.53 4.85
C ARG A 251 -4.60 -31.33 3.81
N GLU A 252 -5.89 -31.49 4.02
CA GLU A 252 -6.79 -32.12 3.08
C GLU A 252 -6.97 -31.24 1.83
N MET A 253 -7.12 -29.93 2.03
CA MET A 253 -7.19 -28.98 0.92
C MET A 253 -5.93 -29.01 0.08
N GLU A 254 -4.73 -29.04 0.68
CA GLU A 254 -3.45 -29.18 -0.02
C GLU A 254 -3.39 -30.48 -0.84
N ALA A 255 -3.85 -31.59 -0.24
CA ALA A 255 -3.89 -32.89 -0.92
C ALA A 255 -4.81 -32.87 -2.16
N ASN A 256 -5.89 -32.11 -2.10
CA ASN A 256 -6.91 -32.03 -3.16
C ASN A 256 -6.64 -30.90 -4.18
N LEU A 257 -5.53 -30.15 -4.08
CA LEU A 257 -5.20 -29.18 -5.09
C LEU A 257 -5.09 -29.85 -6.49
N PRO A 258 -5.68 -29.24 -7.52
CA PRO A 258 -5.65 -29.77 -8.89
C PRO A 258 -4.30 -29.54 -9.58
N VAL A 259 -3.22 -29.94 -8.91
CA VAL A 259 -1.83 -29.82 -9.38
C VAL A 259 -1.11 -31.15 -9.19
N GLU A 260 0.01 -31.34 -9.91
CA GLU A 260 0.84 -32.52 -9.74
C GLU A 260 1.42 -32.60 -8.31
N GLU A 261 1.60 -33.84 -7.78
CA GLU A 261 2.09 -34.10 -6.42
C GLU A 261 3.40 -33.36 -6.07
N LYS A 262 4.28 -33.15 -7.04
CA LYS A 262 5.56 -32.44 -6.85
C LYS A 262 5.39 -30.96 -6.44
N TYR A 263 4.23 -30.38 -6.68
CA TYR A 263 3.91 -28.99 -6.33
C TYR A 263 3.14 -28.86 -5.01
N LYS A 264 2.69 -29.97 -4.42
CA LYS A 264 2.00 -29.99 -3.13
C LYS A 264 3.01 -29.93 -2.00
N ASN A 265 2.77 -29.07 -1.01
CA ASN A 265 3.70 -28.86 0.09
C ASN A 265 3.12 -29.34 1.43
N PHE A 266 3.27 -30.62 1.71
CA PHE A 266 2.85 -31.22 3.00
C PHE A 266 3.81 -30.93 4.17
N LYS A 267 4.94 -30.25 3.92
CA LYS A 267 5.90 -29.85 4.96
C LYS A 267 5.59 -28.45 5.51
N ARG A 268 4.72 -27.71 4.84
CA ARG A 268 4.25 -26.40 5.32
C ARG A 268 3.55 -26.58 6.64
N GLY A 269 3.88 -25.77 7.64
CA GLY A 269 3.10 -25.68 8.85
C GLY A 269 1.68 -25.23 8.50
N PHE A 270 0.68 -26.02 8.90
CA PHE A 270 -0.74 -25.67 8.69
C PHE A 270 -1.29 -24.76 9.80
N GLU A 271 -0.40 -24.15 10.57
CA GLU A 271 -0.72 -23.24 11.68
C GLU A 271 -0.61 -21.76 11.24
N SER A 272 -0.94 -21.46 9.98
CA SER A 272 -0.95 -20.07 9.53
C SER A 272 -2.01 -19.28 10.32
N PRO A 273 -1.65 -18.18 10.98
CA PRO A 273 -2.60 -17.36 11.72
C PRO A 273 -3.46 -16.57 10.73
N ILE A 274 -4.56 -17.17 10.27
CA ILE A 274 -5.59 -16.45 9.51
C ILE A 274 -6.49 -15.79 10.55
N SER A 275 -6.66 -14.48 10.47
CA SER A 275 -7.57 -13.72 11.32
C SER A 275 -8.55 -12.89 10.49
N VAL A 276 -9.75 -12.72 11.03
CA VAL A 276 -10.71 -11.71 10.56
C VAL A 276 -10.50 -10.46 11.39
N ALA A 277 -10.46 -9.33 10.73
CA ALA A 277 -10.28 -8.07 11.41
C ALA A 277 -11.12 -6.98 10.75
N ASP A 278 -11.69 -6.10 11.57
CA ASP A 278 -12.40 -4.93 11.12
C ASP A 278 -11.42 -3.80 10.83
N GLN A 279 -11.47 -3.24 9.62
CA GLN A 279 -10.62 -2.12 9.24
C GLN A 279 -11.15 -0.82 9.81
N VAL A 280 -10.39 -0.22 10.73
CA VAL A 280 -10.68 1.09 11.32
C VAL A 280 -10.26 2.22 10.38
N HIS A 281 -9.08 2.05 9.75
CA HIS A 281 -8.53 3.04 8.83
C HIS A 281 -7.62 2.39 7.80
N GLY A 282 -7.66 2.90 6.58
CA GLY A 282 -6.74 2.54 5.50
C GLY A 282 -5.85 3.71 5.10
N GLY A 283 -4.66 3.41 4.59
CA GLY A 283 -3.73 4.41 4.06
C GLY A 283 -2.97 3.92 2.84
N GLY A 284 -2.46 4.85 2.04
CA GLY A 284 -1.62 4.52 0.89
C GLY A 284 -2.36 3.78 -0.23
N ASP A 285 -1.72 2.75 -0.77
CA ASP A 285 -2.21 1.95 -1.92
C ASP A 285 -3.57 1.28 -1.66
N ASN A 286 -3.88 1.03 -0.41
CA ASN A 286 -5.16 0.47 0.04
C ASN A 286 -6.37 1.43 -0.10
N VAL A 287 -6.17 2.71 -0.43
CA VAL A 287 -7.25 3.71 -0.38
C VAL A 287 -7.89 4.01 -1.72
N PRO A 288 -7.16 4.31 -2.83
CA PRO A 288 -7.78 4.74 -4.07
C PRO A 288 -8.45 3.59 -4.83
N GLY A 289 -9.62 3.87 -5.38
CA GLY A 289 -10.36 2.91 -6.18
C GLY A 289 -11.06 1.83 -5.35
N VAL A 290 -10.79 0.56 -5.64
CA VAL A 290 -11.38 -0.59 -4.93
C VAL A 290 -10.51 -0.95 -3.73
N GLN A 291 -11.14 -1.00 -2.56
CA GLN A 291 -10.45 -1.32 -1.31
C GLN A 291 -9.99 -2.77 -1.26
N THR A 292 -8.77 -2.99 -0.72
CA THR A 292 -8.26 -4.33 -0.42
C THR A 292 -9.09 -4.98 0.70
N ILE A 293 -9.55 -6.21 0.49
CA ILE A 293 -10.37 -6.96 1.44
C ILE A 293 -9.60 -8.07 2.17
N ALA A 294 -8.43 -8.41 1.68
CA ALA A 294 -7.55 -9.41 2.29
C ALA A 294 -6.11 -9.17 1.84
N PHE A 295 -5.16 -9.47 2.70
CA PHE A 295 -3.75 -9.44 2.37
C PHE A 295 -3.01 -10.63 3.01
N ASN A 296 -1.91 -11.02 2.43
CA ASN A 296 -1.01 -12.05 2.95
C ASN A 296 0.40 -11.47 2.97
N LEU A 297 0.86 -11.11 4.14
CA LEU A 297 2.15 -10.46 4.39
C LEU A 297 2.93 -11.26 5.44
N PRO A 298 4.25 -11.12 5.52
CA PRO A 298 5.12 -10.34 4.65
C PRO A 298 5.39 -11.01 3.30
N ASN A 299 6.00 -10.25 2.36
CA ASN A 299 6.40 -10.73 1.03
C ASN A 299 7.85 -11.25 0.99
N ASP A 300 8.56 -11.28 2.11
CA ASP A 300 9.92 -11.82 2.23
C ASP A 300 9.94 -13.35 2.19
N GLU A 301 11.02 -13.93 1.58
CA GLU A 301 11.27 -15.38 1.48
C GLU A 301 11.85 -15.95 2.79
#